data_a02291adaa90a3418d9378d0db13ba24
#
_entry.id   a02291adaa90a3418d9378d0db13ba24
#
_cell.length_a   1.000
_cell.length_b   1.000
_cell.length_c   1.000
_cell.angle_alpha   90.00
_cell.angle_beta   90.00
_cell.angle_gamma   90.00
#
_symmetry.space_group_name_H-M   'P 1'
#
loop_
_entity.id
_entity.type
_entity.pdbx_description
1 polymer ?
#
loop_
_entity_poly.entity_id
_entity_poly.type
_entity_poly.pdbx_seq_one_letter_code
_entity_poly.pdbx_strand_id
1 'polypeptide(L)'
;MNVDYGAIGQRIKQVRRSRDMTQERLAEALSVSVGYISQMERGVTKINLDTLAAVAAHLNCELSELVTGVSVLQGRYLEGELAQLVDQMDGRQRKM
;
A
#
# COMPACT_ATOMS: atom_id res chain seq x y z
N MET A 1 11.06 8.68 -9.94
CA MET A 1 10.72 7.68 -8.91
C MET A 1 9.24 7.37 -8.95
N ASN A 2 8.90 6.12 -9.03
CA ASN A 2 7.52 5.69 -9.12
C ASN A 2 7.20 4.74 -7.99
N VAL A 3 6.07 5.00 -7.33
CA VAL A 3 5.56 4.12 -6.29
C VAL A 3 4.66 3.09 -6.96
N ASP A 4 4.75 1.87 -6.50
CA ASP A 4 3.92 0.79 -7.02
C ASP A 4 2.53 0.87 -6.40
N TYR A 5 1.69 1.70 -6.98
CA TYR A 5 0.33 1.88 -6.47
C TYR A 5 -0.51 0.63 -6.62
N GLY A 6 -0.16 -0.23 -7.59
CA GLY A 6 -0.85 -1.50 -7.73
C GLY A 6 -0.63 -2.40 -6.53
N ALA A 7 0.60 -2.43 -6.04
CA ALA A 7 0.90 -3.23 -4.86
C ALA A 7 0.18 -2.70 -3.62
N ILE A 8 0.14 -1.37 -3.49
CA ILE A 8 -0.59 -0.76 -2.38
C ILE A 8 -2.08 -1.10 -2.48
N GLY A 9 -2.64 -0.96 -3.68
CA GLY A 9 -4.05 -1.27 -3.89
C GLY A 9 -4.39 -2.71 -3.56
N GLN A 10 -3.52 -3.63 -3.97
CA GLN A 10 -3.72 -5.04 -3.64
C GLN A 10 -3.71 -5.26 -2.13
N ARG A 11 -2.81 -4.59 -1.45
CA ARG A 11 -2.72 -4.73 0.00
C ARG A 11 -3.98 -4.17 0.66
N ILE A 12 -4.48 -3.04 0.17
CA ILE A 12 -5.72 -2.47 0.69
C ILE A 12 -6.85 -3.47 0.53
N LYS A 13 -6.95 -4.08 -0.66
CA LYS A 13 -7.99 -5.04 -0.94
C LYS A 13 -7.88 -6.26 -0.01
N GLN A 14 -6.66 -6.75 0.18
CA GLN A 14 -6.44 -7.91 1.04
C GLN A 14 -6.86 -7.62 2.47
N VAL A 15 -6.45 -6.48 3.00
CA VAL A 15 -6.79 -6.13 4.38
C VAL A 15 -8.29 -5.89 4.50
N ARG A 16 -8.88 -5.20 3.52
CA ARG A 16 -10.32 -4.95 3.54
C ARG A 16 -11.09 -6.26 3.61
N ARG A 17 -10.70 -7.22 2.78
CA ARG A 17 -11.38 -8.51 2.75
C ARG A 17 -11.18 -9.28 4.04
N SER A 18 -10.01 -9.17 4.63
CA SER A 18 -9.73 -9.85 5.90
C SER A 18 -10.57 -9.28 7.03
N ARG A 19 -11.12 -8.08 6.85
CA ARG A 19 -11.99 -7.44 7.84
C ARG A 19 -13.47 -7.64 7.48
N ASP A 20 -13.75 -8.46 6.45
CA ASP A 20 -15.11 -8.70 5.97
C ASP A 20 -15.82 -7.39 5.59
N MET A 21 -15.06 -6.46 5.04
CA MET A 21 -15.60 -5.17 4.66
C MET A 21 -15.75 -5.10 3.15
N THR A 22 -16.90 -4.61 2.69
CA THR A 22 -17.15 -4.42 1.26
C THR A 22 -16.53 -3.13 0.79
N GLN A 23 -16.39 -3.00 -0.53
CA GLN A 23 -15.95 -1.74 -1.10
C GLN A 23 -16.93 -0.61 -0.75
N GLU A 24 -18.21 -0.93 -0.75
CA GLU A 24 -19.23 0.06 -0.41
C GLU A 24 -19.06 0.57 1.02
N ARG A 25 -18.78 -0.34 1.95
CA ARG A 25 -18.58 0.05 3.33
C ARG A 25 -17.38 0.95 3.48
N LEU A 26 -16.29 0.60 2.81
CA LEU A 26 -15.09 1.42 2.88
C LEU A 26 -15.33 2.79 2.24
N ALA A 27 -16.02 2.80 1.10
CA ALA A 27 -16.34 4.05 0.43
C ALA A 27 -17.17 4.96 1.33
N GLU A 28 -18.15 4.39 2.00
CA GLU A 28 -18.99 5.15 2.90
C GLU A 28 -18.16 5.73 4.04
N ALA A 29 -17.29 4.90 4.62
CA ALA A 29 -16.46 5.33 5.75
C ALA A 29 -15.55 6.49 5.35
N LEU A 30 -15.07 6.47 4.11
CA LEU A 30 -14.15 7.51 3.62
C LEU A 30 -14.87 8.66 2.94
N SER A 31 -16.19 8.58 2.79
CA SER A 31 -16.98 9.59 2.10
C SER A 31 -16.55 9.78 0.66
N VAL A 32 -16.31 8.67 -0.01
CA VAL A 32 -15.93 8.68 -1.42
C VAL A 32 -16.81 7.69 -2.18
N SER A 33 -16.68 7.68 -3.50
CA SER A 33 -17.46 6.77 -4.32
C SER A 33 -16.87 5.37 -4.29
N VAL A 34 -17.72 4.38 -4.54
CA VAL A 34 -17.25 3.01 -4.69
C VAL A 34 -16.29 2.91 -5.86
N GLY A 35 -16.54 3.67 -6.92
CA GLY A 35 -15.64 3.68 -8.06
C GLY A 35 -14.24 4.13 -7.69
N TYR A 36 -14.14 5.10 -6.78
CA TYR A 36 -12.84 5.53 -6.31
C TYR A 36 -12.11 4.41 -5.56
N ILE A 37 -12.84 3.68 -4.70
CA ILE A 37 -12.25 2.55 -4.00
C ILE A 37 -11.77 1.50 -5.01
N SER A 38 -12.58 1.22 -6.00
CA SER A 38 -12.19 0.25 -7.03
C SER A 38 -10.92 0.68 -7.75
N GLN A 39 -10.84 1.95 -8.12
CA GLN A 39 -9.65 2.47 -8.79
C GLN A 39 -8.42 2.40 -7.88
N MET A 40 -8.62 2.70 -6.62
CA MET A 40 -7.56 2.64 -5.63
C MET A 40 -7.01 1.22 -5.51
N GLU A 41 -7.91 0.25 -5.41
CA GLU A 41 -7.50 -1.14 -5.25
C GLU A 41 -6.86 -1.71 -6.50
N ARG A 42 -7.20 -1.17 -7.68
CA ARG A 42 -6.57 -1.60 -8.91
C ARG A 42 -5.27 -0.85 -9.21
N GLY A 43 -4.95 0.14 -8.41
CA GLY A 43 -3.71 0.87 -8.58
C GLY A 43 -3.71 1.85 -9.74
N VAL A 44 -4.90 2.22 -10.24
CA VAL A 44 -4.98 3.13 -11.38
C VAL A 44 -5.08 4.58 -10.94
N THR A 45 -5.09 4.84 -9.65
CA THR A 45 -5.09 6.20 -9.15
C THR A 45 -3.97 6.31 -8.12
N LYS A 46 -3.38 7.50 -8.05
CA LYS A 46 -2.36 7.76 -7.05
C LYS A 46 -3.05 8.12 -5.75
N ILE A 47 -2.64 7.45 -4.70
CA ILE A 47 -3.23 7.69 -3.38
C ILE A 47 -2.26 8.56 -2.61
N ASN A 48 -2.73 9.70 -2.13
CA ASN A 48 -1.86 10.52 -1.32
C ASN A 48 -1.79 9.94 0.10
N LEU A 49 -0.84 10.44 0.86
CA LEU A 49 -0.57 9.89 2.18
C LEU A 49 -1.74 10.07 3.12
N ASP A 50 -2.42 11.21 3.03
CA ASP A 50 -3.56 11.46 3.91
C ASP A 50 -4.68 10.44 3.66
N THR A 51 -4.96 10.17 2.40
CA THR A 51 -5.97 9.19 2.04
C THR A 51 -5.55 7.81 2.51
N LEU A 52 -4.28 7.47 2.32
CA LEU A 52 -3.79 6.16 2.71
C LEU A 52 -3.88 5.98 4.22
N ALA A 53 -3.57 7.03 4.98
CA ALA A 53 -3.69 6.98 6.43
C ALA A 53 -5.14 6.79 6.85
N ALA A 54 -6.07 7.46 6.16
CA ALA A 54 -7.49 7.31 6.46
C ALA A 54 -7.96 5.89 6.15
N VAL A 55 -7.49 5.32 5.05
CA VAL A 55 -7.82 3.93 4.71
C VAL A 55 -7.35 3.00 5.82
N ALA A 56 -6.10 3.17 6.25
CA ALA A 56 -5.55 2.33 7.30
C ALA A 56 -6.37 2.44 8.58
N ALA A 57 -6.75 3.66 8.94
CA ALA A 57 -7.54 3.88 10.14
C ALA A 57 -8.89 3.16 10.07
N HIS A 58 -9.55 3.25 8.94
CA HIS A 58 -10.87 2.62 8.80
C HIS A 58 -10.78 1.11 8.63
N LEU A 59 -9.64 0.62 8.17
CA LEU A 59 -9.42 -0.82 8.10
C LEU A 59 -8.84 -1.36 9.41
N ASN A 60 -8.59 -0.48 10.36
CA ASN A 60 -8.05 -0.85 11.66
C ASN A 60 -6.71 -1.57 11.52
N CYS A 61 -5.85 -0.99 10.70
CA CYS A 61 -4.51 -1.54 10.52
C CYS A 61 -3.51 -0.39 10.53
N GLU A 62 -2.24 -0.75 10.63
CA GLU A 62 -1.17 0.23 10.58
C GLU A 62 -0.93 0.66 9.15
N LEU A 63 -0.57 1.93 8.98
CA LEU A 63 -0.21 2.42 7.65
C LEU A 63 0.91 1.56 7.06
N SER A 64 1.85 1.13 7.89
CA SER A 64 2.96 0.32 7.43
C SER A 64 2.49 -0.99 6.81
N GLU A 65 1.36 -1.54 7.26
CA GLU A 65 0.86 -2.78 6.69
C GLU A 65 0.44 -2.61 5.24
N LEU A 66 0.09 -1.40 4.85
CA LEU A 66 -0.34 -1.14 3.49
C LEU A 66 0.84 -0.88 2.55
N VAL A 67 1.99 -0.52 3.09
CA VAL A 67 3.12 -0.12 2.25
C VAL A 67 4.34 -1.00 2.40
N THR A 68 4.35 -1.90 3.38
CA THR A 68 5.50 -2.77 3.59
C THR A 68 5.69 -3.68 2.39
N GLY A 69 6.92 -3.72 1.88
CA GLY A 69 7.23 -4.55 0.73
C GLY A 69 6.84 -3.96 -0.60
N VAL A 70 6.28 -2.74 -0.60
CA VAL A 70 5.91 -2.07 -1.84
C VAL A 70 7.16 -1.53 -2.50
N SER A 71 7.33 -1.83 -3.79
CA SER A 71 8.48 -1.37 -4.54
C SER A 71 8.38 0.10 -4.86
N VAL A 72 9.51 0.77 -4.83
CA VAL A 72 9.65 2.11 -5.36
C VAL A 72 10.51 1.97 -6.59
N LEU A 73 9.95 2.25 -7.75
CA LEU A 73 10.64 2.04 -9.01
C LEU A 73 11.51 3.25 -9.31
N GLN A 74 12.69 3.22 -8.77
CA GLN A 74 13.62 4.33 -8.89
C GLN A 74 14.90 3.82 -9.51
N GLY A 75 14.79 3.36 -10.74
CA GLY A 75 15.98 2.81 -11.35
C GLY A 75 16.14 1.36 -10.97
N ARG A 76 15.89 0.51 -11.90
CA ARG A 76 15.94 -0.93 -11.63
C ARG A 76 17.33 -1.40 -11.30
N TYR A 77 18.31 -0.63 -11.78
CA TYR A 77 19.68 -0.95 -11.44
C TYR A 77 19.91 -0.98 -9.94
N LEU A 78 19.06 -0.29 -9.20
CA LEU A 78 19.17 -0.28 -7.76
C LEU A 78 18.56 -1.50 -7.12
N GLU A 79 17.98 -2.35 -7.91
CA GLU A 79 17.25 -3.45 -7.32
C GLU A 79 18.10 -4.24 -6.35
N GLY A 80 19.33 -4.56 -6.77
CA GLY A 80 20.23 -5.25 -5.90
C GLY A 80 20.64 -4.42 -4.71
N GLU A 81 21.00 -3.17 -4.98
CA GLU A 81 21.40 -2.29 -3.89
C GLU A 81 20.24 -1.98 -2.98
N LEU A 82 19.08 -1.80 -3.56
CA LEU A 82 17.91 -1.52 -2.77
C LEU A 82 17.58 -2.69 -1.86
N ALA A 83 17.65 -3.88 -2.40
CA ALA A 83 17.42 -5.06 -1.61
C ALA A 83 18.43 -5.16 -0.48
N GLN A 84 19.67 -4.85 -0.78
CA GLN A 84 20.71 -4.87 0.24
C GLN A 84 20.45 -3.84 1.32
N LEU A 85 20.02 -2.66 0.91
CA LEU A 85 19.73 -1.61 1.87
C LEU A 85 18.59 -2.03 2.79
N VAL A 86 17.56 -2.61 2.22
CA VAL A 86 16.45 -3.08 3.02
C VAL A 86 16.90 -4.16 3.98
N ASP A 87 17.70 -5.09 3.50
CA ASP A 87 18.20 -6.15 4.35
C ASP A 87 19.04 -5.60 5.46
N GLN A 88 19.89 -4.64 5.13
CA GLN A 88 20.76 -4.04 6.13
C GLN A 88 19.97 -3.26 7.15
N MET A 89 18.93 -2.60 6.69
CA MET A 89 18.10 -1.85 7.61
C MET A 89 17.27 -2.75 8.50
N ASP A 90 17.00 -3.93 8.00
CA ASP A 90 16.29 -4.90 8.79
C ASP A 90 17.20 -5.52 9.80
N GLY A 91 18.31 -5.29 9.60
CA GLY A 91 19.29 -5.89 10.45
C GLY A 91 19.97 -6.98 9.76
N ARG A 92 19.56 -6.83 8.99
CA ARG A 92 20.24 -7.22 8.52
C ARG A 92 20.58 -7.21 8.25
N GLN A 93 20.51 -7.24 7.88
CA GLN A 93 20.63 -7.42 7.36
C GLN A 93 20.89 -7.67 7.00
N ARG A 94 21.10 -8.16 6.81
CA ARG A 94 21.24 -8.51 6.35
C ARG A 94 21.73 -8.61 6.02
N LYS A 95 22.19 -8.81 5.78
CA LYS A 95 22.44 -8.97 5.45
C LYS A 95 22.61 -8.92 5.32
N MET A 96 22.74 -9.14 4.98
CA MET A 96 22.58 -9.20 4.77
C MET A 96 22.42 -9.16 4.89
#